data_795e6b61a38a9da2e85e4b1df6c08ab3
#
_entry.id   795e6b61a38a9da2e85e4b1df6c08ab3
#
_cell.length_a   1.000
_cell.length_b   1.000
_cell.length_c   1.000
_cell.angle_alpha   90.00
_cell.angle_beta   90.00
_cell.angle_gamma   90.00
#
_symmetry.space_group_name_H-M   'P 1'
#
loop_
_entity.id
_entity.type
_entity.pdbx_description
1 polymer ?
#
loop_
_entity_poly.entity_id
_entity_poly.type
_entity_poly.pdbx_seq_one_letter_code
_entity_poly.pdbx_strand_id
1 'polypeptide(L)'
;MPARIDITDQSVANVAERRFFLMMPVEGRVRFSHYGREDELEPGDFVLFDGIATGRIEFDEPNTSFHVVVSPDELRARLPNPETLCGLKGSRGREFGAVVRSLIEDVWRQVERGFPQEHGPTIAKNMLDIVATAYSLQHGKRFGESLSISARRAHIKRFIEARLRDPNLSAGFVADYFGVSTRYVSMIFEKEYEPVSAYILRRRLEECAHQLASREWEHCSVTEIAQEWRFVNRAHFSRVFKKRFGVSPREYRRQRLARPSEPDAGPRRS
;
A
#
# COMPACT_ATOMS: atom_id res chain seq x y z
N MET A 1 -26.77 -6.62 5.55
CA MET A 1 -25.97 -5.39 5.28
C MET A 1 -24.88 -5.76 4.29
N PRO A 2 -24.57 -4.94 3.31
CA PRO A 2 -23.48 -5.25 2.39
C PRO A 2 -22.20 -5.46 3.20
N ALA A 3 -21.45 -6.52 2.88
CA ALA A 3 -20.16 -6.78 3.49
C ALA A 3 -19.14 -5.78 2.96
N ARG A 4 -18.30 -5.22 3.85
CA ARG A 4 -17.32 -4.21 3.48
C ARG A 4 -15.95 -4.57 4.05
N ILE A 5 -14.94 -4.44 3.21
CA ILE A 5 -13.53 -4.59 3.58
C ILE A 5 -12.83 -3.24 3.34
N ASP A 6 -12.32 -2.63 4.39
CA ASP A 6 -11.43 -1.47 4.29
C ASP A 6 -9.97 -1.94 4.43
N ILE A 7 -9.18 -1.73 3.38
CA ILE A 7 -7.73 -1.98 3.39
C ILE A 7 -7.08 -0.68 3.83
N THR A 8 -6.71 -0.62 5.11
CA THR A 8 -6.16 0.57 5.77
C THR A 8 -4.63 0.55 5.78
N ASP A 9 -4.01 1.69 6.10
CA ASP A 9 -2.55 1.77 6.28
C ASP A 9 -2.05 0.79 7.35
N GLN A 10 -2.84 0.52 8.40
CA GLN A 10 -2.50 -0.44 9.45
C GLN A 10 -2.55 -1.89 8.93
N SER A 11 -3.52 -2.23 8.08
CA SER A 11 -3.60 -3.55 7.43
C SER A 11 -2.39 -3.78 6.53
N VAL A 12 -2.01 -2.77 5.75
CA VAL A 12 -0.86 -2.79 4.84
C VAL A 12 0.46 -2.87 5.60
N ALA A 13 0.59 -2.20 6.75
CA ALA A 13 1.80 -2.23 7.58
C ALA A 13 2.18 -3.63 8.06
N ASN A 14 1.20 -4.51 8.25
CA ASN A 14 1.38 -5.88 8.74
C ASN A 14 1.62 -6.91 7.62
N VAL A 15 1.60 -6.49 6.35
CA VAL A 15 1.86 -7.40 5.22
C VAL A 15 3.36 -7.68 5.12
N ALA A 16 3.75 -8.93 5.40
CA ALA A 16 5.15 -9.37 5.36
C ALA A 16 5.72 -9.35 3.92
N GLU A 17 4.91 -9.75 2.95
CA GLU A 17 5.28 -9.80 1.54
C GLU A 17 4.21 -9.15 0.68
N ARG A 18 4.65 -8.36 -0.31
CA ARG A 18 3.74 -7.82 -1.32
C ARG A 18 3.12 -8.96 -2.14
N ARG A 19 1.79 -8.90 -2.34
CA ARG A 19 1.04 -9.77 -3.23
C ARG A 19 0.08 -8.93 -4.06
N PHE A 20 -0.20 -9.40 -5.26
CA PHE A 20 -1.31 -8.88 -6.06
C PHE A 20 -2.49 -9.85 -5.96
N PHE A 21 -3.68 -9.31 -6.10
CA PHE A 21 -4.91 -10.09 -6.04
C PHE A 21 -5.73 -9.79 -7.28
N LEU A 22 -5.99 -10.82 -8.08
CA LEU A 22 -7.00 -10.74 -9.11
C LEU A 22 -8.33 -11.16 -8.48
N MET A 23 -9.33 -10.29 -8.55
CA MET A 23 -10.69 -10.57 -8.09
C MET A 23 -11.63 -10.63 -9.28
N MET A 24 -12.58 -11.59 -9.26
CA MET A 24 -13.66 -11.73 -10.22
C MET A 24 -14.92 -12.17 -9.47
N PRO A 25 -15.98 -11.34 -9.38
CA PRO A 25 -17.27 -11.79 -8.87
C PRO A 25 -17.90 -12.78 -9.84
N VAL A 26 -18.50 -13.84 -9.30
CA VAL A 26 -19.30 -14.84 -10.01
C VAL A 26 -20.78 -14.56 -9.80
N GLU A 27 -21.13 -14.12 -8.58
CA GLU A 27 -22.47 -13.76 -8.16
C GLU A 27 -22.43 -12.47 -7.33
N GLY A 28 -23.42 -11.60 -7.51
CA GLY A 28 -23.47 -10.29 -6.88
C GLY A 28 -22.54 -9.27 -7.54
N ARG A 29 -22.62 -8.03 -7.09
CA ARG A 29 -21.79 -6.92 -7.57
C ARG A 29 -20.77 -6.57 -6.52
N VAL A 30 -19.64 -6.00 -6.96
CA VAL A 30 -18.56 -5.54 -6.08
C VAL A 30 -18.22 -4.11 -6.44
N ARG A 31 -18.42 -3.17 -5.52
CA ARG A 31 -17.91 -1.81 -5.65
C ARG A 31 -16.55 -1.76 -4.98
N PHE A 32 -15.62 -1.03 -5.58
CA PHE A 32 -14.29 -0.89 -5.02
C PHE A 32 -13.70 0.50 -5.23
N SER A 33 -12.77 0.85 -4.34
CA SER A 33 -11.89 2.00 -4.46
C SER A 33 -10.45 1.54 -4.27
N HIS A 34 -9.58 1.79 -5.26
CA HIS A 34 -8.19 1.36 -5.22
C HIS A 34 -7.30 2.28 -6.08
N TYR A 35 -6.15 2.72 -5.58
CA TYR A 35 -5.27 3.69 -6.25
C TYR A 35 -5.98 4.99 -6.68
N GLY A 36 -7.02 5.42 -5.94
CA GLY A 36 -7.83 6.60 -6.25
C GLY A 36 -8.77 6.40 -7.46
N ARG A 37 -8.99 5.16 -7.86
CA ARG A 37 -9.97 4.75 -8.87
C ARG A 37 -11.14 4.11 -8.16
N GLU A 38 -12.35 4.39 -8.63
CA GLU A 38 -13.58 3.80 -8.14
C GLU A 38 -14.35 3.21 -9.33
N ASP A 39 -14.86 2.00 -9.17
CA ASP A 39 -15.65 1.32 -10.19
C ASP A 39 -16.50 0.22 -9.53
N GLU A 40 -17.39 -0.38 -10.34
CA GLU A 40 -18.23 -1.50 -9.95
C GLU A 40 -17.97 -2.68 -10.89
N LEU A 41 -17.81 -3.87 -10.32
CA LEU A 41 -17.70 -5.13 -11.05
C LEU A 41 -19.06 -5.82 -11.09
N GLU A 42 -19.48 -6.21 -12.28
CA GLU A 42 -20.55 -7.17 -12.49
C GLU A 42 -19.96 -8.60 -12.55
N PRO A 43 -20.79 -9.64 -12.35
CA PRO A 43 -20.35 -11.02 -12.48
C PRO A 43 -19.57 -11.29 -13.76
N GLY A 44 -18.34 -11.79 -13.64
CA GLY A 44 -17.41 -12.05 -14.74
C GLY A 44 -16.51 -10.89 -15.16
N ASP A 45 -16.71 -9.67 -14.64
CA ASP A 45 -15.70 -8.62 -14.69
C ASP A 45 -14.56 -8.96 -13.71
N PHE A 46 -13.39 -8.43 -13.94
CA PHE A 46 -12.24 -8.69 -13.06
C PHE A 46 -11.43 -7.43 -12.78
N VAL A 47 -10.73 -7.42 -11.66
CA VAL A 47 -9.86 -6.30 -11.27
C VAL A 47 -8.61 -6.83 -10.57
N LEU A 48 -7.48 -6.13 -10.79
CA LEU A 48 -6.24 -6.37 -10.09
C LEU A 48 -6.10 -5.40 -8.91
N PHE A 49 -5.83 -5.94 -7.73
CA PHE A 49 -5.50 -5.18 -6.52
C PHE A 49 -4.04 -5.38 -6.14
N ASP A 50 -3.45 -4.35 -5.59
CA ASP A 50 -2.14 -4.42 -4.93
C ASP A 50 -2.35 -4.53 -3.41
N GLY A 51 -1.91 -5.62 -2.81
CA GLY A 51 -2.10 -5.89 -1.38
C GLY A 51 -1.41 -4.92 -0.42
N ILE A 52 -0.57 -4.01 -0.95
CA ILE A 52 0.09 -2.98 -0.18
C ILE A 52 -0.50 -1.58 -0.40
N ALA A 53 -1.56 -1.46 -1.18
CA ALA A 53 -2.24 -0.20 -1.40
C ALA A 53 -3.55 -0.16 -0.61
N THR A 54 -3.82 1.00 -0.03
CA THR A 54 -5.11 1.23 0.64
C THR A 54 -6.25 1.23 -0.36
N GLY A 55 -7.41 0.80 0.10
CA GLY A 55 -8.60 0.72 -0.74
C GLY A 55 -9.82 0.30 0.05
N ARG A 56 -10.91 0.14 -0.67
CA ARG A 56 -12.18 -0.32 -0.14
C ARG A 56 -12.81 -1.30 -1.10
N ILE A 57 -13.43 -2.33 -0.57
CA ILE A 57 -14.22 -3.29 -1.32
C ILE A 57 -15.56 -3.45 -0.61
N GLU A 58 -16.66 -3.29 -1.33
CA GLU A 58 -18.02 -3.44 -0.82
C GLU A 58 -18.73 -4.49 -1.68
N PHE A 59 -19.33 -5.48 -1.02
CA PHE A 59 -20.01 -6.59 -1.67
C PHE A 59 -21.53 -6.45 -1.50
N ASP A 60 -22.28 -6.62 -2.57
CA ASP A 60 -23.71 -6.88 -2.49
C ASP A 60 -23.95 -8.29 -1.95
N GLU A 61 -25.05 -8.52 -1.26
CA GLU A 61 -25.45 -9.86 -0.78
C GLU A 61 -26.60 -10.42 -1.62
N PRO A 62 -26.54 -11.67 -2.09
CA PRO A 62 -25.42 -12.63 -1.92
C PRO A 62 -24.24 -12.30 -2.85
N ASN A 63 -23.01 -12.66 -2.43
CA ASN A 63 -21.82 -12.50 -3.25
C ASN A 63 -20.95 -13.75 -3.21
N THR A 64 -20.50 -14.16 -4.39
CA THR A 64 -19.45 -15.18 -4.56
C THR A 64 -18.39 -14.61 -5.48
N SER A 65 -17.14 -14.64 -5.07
CA SER A 65 -16.02 -14.07 -5.85
C SER A 65 -14.81 -15.00 -5.84
N PHE A 66 -14.14 -15.10 -6.99
CA PHE A 66 -12.82 -15.73 -7.07
C PHE A 66 -11.73 -14.73 -6.72
N HIS A 67 -10.76 -15.21 -5.96
CA HIS A 67 -9.56 -14.46 -5.61
C HIS A 67 -8.34 -15.27 -5.97
N VAL A 68 -7.52 -14.76 -6.88
CA VAL A 68 -6.25 -15.37 -7.26
C VAL A 68 -5.11 -14.53 -6.72
N VAL A 69 -4.30 -15.13 -5.84
CA VAL A 69 -3.12 -14.47 -5.26
C VAL A 69 -1.93 -14.65 -6.21
N VAL A 70 -1.29 -13.53 -6.57
CA VAL A 70 -0.19 -13.51 -7.55
C VAL A 70 1.05 -12.88 -6.92
N SER A 71 2.21 -13.53 -7.10
CA SER A 71 3.48 -12.95 -6.69
C SER A 71 3.87 -11.75 -7.57
N PRO A 72 4.59 -10.75 -7.04
CA PRO A 72 5.06 -9.62 -7.83
C PRO A 72 5.90 -10.03 -9.06
N ASP A 73 6.77 -11.01 -8.89
CA ASP A 73 7.68 -11.46 -9.96
C ASP A 73 6.92 -12.11 -11.10
N GLU A 74 5.97 -12.99 -10.79
CA GLU A 74 5.12 -13.64 -11.78
C GLU A 74 4.29 -12.64 -12.58
N LEU A 75 3.78 -11.60 -11.91
CA LEU A 75 2.97 -10.59 -12.56
C LEU A 75 3.82 -9.63 -13.38
N ARG A 76 4.98 -9.19 -12.88
CA ARG A 76 5.90 -8.30 -13.61
C ARG A 76 6.54 -8.93 -14.82
N ALA A 77 6.74 -10.25 -14.81
CA ALA A 77 7.21 -10.98 -15.99
C ALA A 77 6.28 -10.81 -17.20
N ARG A 78 5.00 -10.48 -16.97
CA ARG A 78 3.94 -10.36 -18.00
C ARG A 78 3.46 -8.91 -18.18
N LEU A 79 3.40 -8.18 -17.10
CA LEU A 79 2.92 -6.81 -17.04
C LEU A 79 4.03 -5.93 -16.39
N PRO A 80 4.81 -5.20 -17.19
CA PRO A 80 6.00 -4.48 -16.68
C PRO A 80 5.74 -3.50 -15.53
N ASN A 81 4.53 -2.92 -15.47
CA ASN A 81 4.12 -2.00 -14.42
C ASN A 81 2.71 -2.35 -13.93
N PRO A 82 2.51 -3.50 -13.25
CA PRO A 82 1.18 -3.98 -12.87
C PRO A 82 0.43 -2.99 -11.98
N GLU A 83 1.13 -2.16 -11.22
CA GLU A 83 0.57 -1.11 -10.39
C GLU A 83 -0.27 -0.10 -11.21
N THR A 84 0.08 0.13 -12.45
CA THR A 84 -0.66 1.05 -13.34
C THR A 84 -2.04 0.49 -13.72
N LEU A 85 -2.21 -0.81 -13.64
CA LEU A 85 -3.42 -1.53 -13.96
C LEU A 85 -4.30 -1.84 -12.75
N CYS A 86 -3.74 -1.78 -11.54
CA CYS A 86 -4.50 -1.99 -10.31
C CYS A 86 -5.65 -0.99 -10.19
N GLY A 87 -6.84 -1.50 -9.87
CA GLY A 87 -8.07 -0.72 -9.84
C GLY A 87 -8.61 -0.34 -11.22
N LEU A 88 -8.09 -0.92 -12.33
CA LEU A 88 -8.73 -0.84 -13.64
C LEU A 88 -9.54 -2.11 -13.86
N LYS A 89 -10.82 -1.92 -14.14
CA LYS A 89 -11.74 -3.01 -14.47
C LYS A 89 -11.39 -3.66 -15.80
N GLY A 90 -11.16 -4.99 -15.78
CA GLY A 90 -11.19 -5.83 -16.96
C GLY A 90 -12.63 -6.27 -17.22
N SER A 91 -13.21 -5.85 -18.34
CA SER A 91 -14.61 -6.14 -18.64
C SER A 91 -14.77 -7.46 -19.37
N ARG A 92 -15.71 -8.28 -18.91
CA ARG A 92 -16.14 -9.52 -19.58
C ARG A 92 -16.66 -9.31 -21.00
N GLY A 93 -17.21 -8.13 -21.27
CA GLY A 93 -17.77 -7.77 -22.58
C GLY A 93 -16.76 -7.21 -23.58
N ARG A 94 -15.49 -7.08 -23.19
CA ARG A 94 -14.40 -6.58 -24.03
C ARG A 94 -13.44 -7.69 -24.42
N GLU A 95 -12.47 -7.33 -25.26
CA GLU A 95 -11.47 -8.24 -25.83
C GLU A 95 -10.87 -9.18 -24.76
N PHE A 96 -10.92 -10.47 -25.02
CA PHE A 96 -10.46 -11.55 -24.13
C PHE A 96 -11.09 -11.61 -22.73
N GLY A 97 -11.98 -10.70 -22.36
CA GLY A 97 -12.63 -10.70 -21.03
C GLY A 97 -13.48 -11.96 -20.80
N ALA A 98 -14.25 -12.39 -21.82
CA ALA A 98 -15.01 -13.63 -21.75
C ALA A 98 -14.13 -14.86 -21.63
N VAL A 99 -12.94 -14.84 -22.23
CA VAL A 99 -11.95 -15.94 -22.13
C VAL A 99 -11.38 -16.02 -20.72
N VAL A 100 -11.03 -14.89 -20.12
CA VAL A 100 -10.56 -14.82 -18.72
C VAL A 100 -11.60 -15.41 -17.79
N ARG A 101 -12.86 -14.98 -17.94
CA ARG A 101 -13.98 -15.47 -17.14
C ARG A 101 -14.12 -17.00 -17.27
N SER A 102 -14.29 -17.51 -18.50
CA SER A 102 -14.49 -18.94 -18.73
C SER A 102 -13.31 -19.78 -18.19
N LEU A 103 -12.08 -19.31 -18.37
CA LEU A 103 -10.89 -19.99 -17.89
C LEU A 103 -10.88 -20.09 -16.36
N ILE A 104 -11.14 -19.00 -15.64
CA ILE A 104 -11.16 -18.99 -14.18
C ILE A 104 -12.26 -19.92 -13.66
N GLU A 105 -13.47 -19.83 -14.22
CA GLU A 105 -14.60 -20.69 -13.84
C GLU A 105 -14.30 -22.19 -14.12
N ASP A 106 -13.68 -22.50 -15.25
CA ASP A 106 -13.33 -23.88 -15.63
C ASP A 106 -12.21 -24.45 -14.76
N VAL A 107 -11.16 -23.67 -14.52
CA VAL A 107 -10.07 -24.07 -13.61
C VAL A 107 -10.61 -24.33 -12.21
N TRP A 108 -11.47 -23.47 -11.69
CA TRP A 108 -12.09 -23.66 -10.39
C TRP A 108 -12.89 -24.95 -10.32
N ARG A 109 -13.75 -25.20 -11.30
CA ARG A 109 -14.54 -26.45 -11.37
C ARG A 109 -13.65 -27.71 -11.40
N GLN A 110 -12.47 -27.65 -12.02
CA GLN A 110 -11.51 -28.74 -12.01
C GLN A 110 -10.85 -28.92 -10.64
N VAL A 111 -10.51 -27.81 -9.97
CA VAL A 111 -9.94 -27.85 -8.61
C VAL A 111 -10.94 -28.49 -7.63
N GLU A 112 -12.21 -28.14 -7.68
CA GLU A 112 -13.26 -28.77 -6.85
C GLU A 112 -13.44 -30.26 -7.08
N ARG A 113 -13.14 -30.75 -8.29
CA ARG A 113 -13.20 -32.16 -8.65
C ARG A 113 -11.95 -32.96 -8.29
N GLY A 114 -10.96 -32.34 -7.67
CA GLY A 114 -9.72 -32.99 -7.25
C GLY A 114 -8.62 -32.95 -8.31
N PHE A 115 -8.29 -31.76 -8.78
CA PHE A 115 -7.24 -31.51 -9.77
C PHE A 115 -5.84 -31.96 -9.26
N PRO A 116 -5.00 -32.64 -10.12
CA PRO A 116 -3.65 -33.03 -9.74
C PRO A 116 -2.77 -31.81 -9.47
N GLN A 117 -2.31 -31.68 -8.23
CA GLN A 117 -1.55 -30.47 -7.76
C GLN A 117 -0.25 -30.23 -8.52
N GLU A 118 0.36 -31.29 -9.08
CA GLU A 118 1.59 -31.20 -9.86
C GLU A 118 1.49 -30.33 -11.12
N HIS A 119 0.29 -30.17 -11.69
CA HIS A 119 0.03 -29.31 -12.85
C HIS A 119 -0.39 -27.88 -12.47
N GLY A 120 -0.64 -27.63 -11.18
CA GLY A 120 -1.10 -26.34 -10.68
C GLY A 120 -0.23 -25.15 -11.12
N PRO A 121 1.10 -25.18 -10.94
CA PRO A 121 1.99 -24.09 -11.36
C PRO A 121 1.91 -23.76 -12.85
N THR A 122 1.83 -24.78 -13.71
CA THR A 122 1.75 -24.59 -15.17
C THR A 122 0.42 -23.93 -15.57
N ILE A 123 -0.68 -24.36 -14.96
CA ILE A 123 -2.01 -23.78 -15.24
C ILE A 123 -2.08 -22.35 -14.73
N ALA A 124 -1.60 -22.08 -13.52
CA ALA A 124 -1.55 -20.72 -12.96
C ALA A 124 -0.74 -19.78 -13.88
N LYS A 125 0.39 -20.24 -14.39
CA LYS A 125 1.21 -19.48 -15.34
C LYS A 125 0.42 -19.15 -16.62
N ASN A 126 -0.21 -20.13 -17.26
CA ASN A 126 -0.96 -19.95 -18.50
C ASN A 126 -2.20 -19.04 -18.26
N MET A 127 -2.86 -19.17 -17.11
CA MET A 127 -3.97 -18.30 -16.73
C MET A 127 -3.52 -16.84 -16.59
N LEU A 128 -2.38 -16.59 -15.97
CA LEU A 128 -1.81 -15.25 -15.85
C LEU A 128 -1.41 -14.67 -17.21
N ASP A 129 -0.94 -15.48 -18.16
CA ASP A 129 -0.63 -15.03 -19.52
C ASP A 129 -1.89 -14.53 -20.25
N ILE A 130 -3.02 -15.21 -20.07
CA ILE A 130 -4.31 -14.81 -20.66
C ILE A 130 -4.85 -13.55 -19.97
N VAL A 131 -4.80 -13.46 -18.65
CA VAL A 131 -5.19 -12.28 -17.89
C VAL A 131 -4.36 -11.06 -18.32
N ALA A 132 -3.05 -11.20 -18.42
CA ALA A 132 -2.15 -10.15 -18.87
C ALA A 132 -2.46 -9.69 -20.29
N THR A 133 -2.77 -10.64 -21.18
CA THR A 133 -3.20 -10.35 -22.56
C THR A 133 -4.49 -9.54 -22.57
N ALA A 134 -5.50 -9.93 -21.79
CA ALA A 134 -6.76 -9.21 -21.69
C ALA A 134 -6.55 -7.77 -21.19
N TYR A 135 -5.76 -7.58 -20.13
CA TYR A 135 -5.40 -6.24 -19.66
C TYR A 135 -4.66 -5.41 -20.71
N SER A 136 -3.72 -6.04 -21.43
CA SER A 136 -2.96 -5.38 -22.50
C SER A 136 -3.87 -4.90 -23.63
N LEU A 137 -4.83 -5.71 -24.05
CA LEU A 137 -5.78 -5.36 -25.11
C LEU A 137 -6.77 -4.28 -24.65
N GLN A 138 -7.33 -4.42 -23.46
CA GLN A 138 -8.36 -3.50 -22.95
C GLN A 138 -7.79 -2.15 -22.48
N HIS A 139 -6.54 -2.14 -22.02
CA HIS A 139 -5.91 -0.96 -21.44
C HIS A 139 -4.55 -0.60 -22.06
N GLY A 140 -4.19 -1.19 -23.21
CA GLY A 140 -2.87 -1.05 -23.83
C GLY A 140 -2.41 0.39 -24.05
N LYS A 141 -3.32 1.31 -24.34
CA LYS A 141 -3.04 2.74 -24.43
C LYS A 141 -2.64 3.37 -23.08
N ARG A 142 -3.05 2.75 -21.96
CA ARG A 142 -2.76 3.21 -20.58
C ARG A 142 -1.47 2.60 -20.01
N PHE A 143 -0.83 1.64 -20.69
CA PHE A 143 0.51 1.16 -20.32
C PHE A 143 1.56 2.28 -20.31
N GLY A 144 1.35 3.35 -21.11
CA GLY A 144 2.18 4.55 -21.11
C GLY A 144 1.74 5.63 -20.12
N GLU A 145 0.50 5.57 -19.62
CA GLU A 145 0.00 6.47 -18.58
C GLU A 145 0.41 5.93 -17.21
N SER A 146 1.63 6.26 -16.78
CA SER A 146 2.02 5.98 -15.39
C SER A 146 1.00 6.61 -14.44
N LEU A 147 0.66 5.93 -13.33
CA LEU A 147 0.13 6.62 -12.14
C LEU A 147 0.85 7.96 -12.03
N SER A 148 0.12 9.05 -11.90
CA SER A 148 0.77 10.36 -11.81
C SER A 148 1.90 10.26 -10.77
N ILE A 149 3.04 10.87 -11.03
CA ILE A 149 4.18 10.84 -10.10
C ILE A 149 3.73 11.19 -8.68
N SER A 150 2.71 12.05 -8.56
CA SER A 150 2.10 12.42 -7.29
C SER A 150 1.38 11.24 -6.59
N ALA A 151 0.60 10.45 -7.32
CA ALA A 151 -0.09 9.28 -6.74
C ALA A 151 0.90 8.19 -6.31
N ARG A 152 1.94 7.95 -7.11
CA ARG A 152 3.00 6.99 -6.79
C ARG A 152 3.83 7.46 -5.60
N ARG A 153 4.13 8.75 -5.50
CA ARG A 153 4.80 9.35 -4.34
C ARG A 153 3.96 9.22 -3.07
N ALA A 154 2.67 9.53 -3.14
CA ALA A 154 1.76 9.38 -2.01
C ALA A 154 1.72 7.92 -1.50
N HIS A 155 1.78 6.95 -2.41
CA HIS A 155 1.85 5.54 -2.06
C HIS A 155 3.18 5.17 -1.37
N ILE A 156 4.32 5.61 -1.92
CA ILE A 156 5.62 5.38 -1.29
C ILE A 156 5.69 6.06 0.10
N LYS A 157 5.16 7.27 0.25
CA LYS A 157 5.11 7.95 1.55
C LYS A 157 4.31 7.14 2.58
N ARG A 158 3.12 6.66 2.24
CA ARG A 158 2.32 5.80 3.13
C ARG A 158 3.06 4.53 3.55
N PHE A 159 3.73 3.89 2.59
CA PHE A 159 4.57 2.73 2.88
C PHE A 159 5.68 3.05 3.89
N ILE A 160 6.37 4.19 3.74
CA ILE A 160 7.41 4.65 4.66
C ILE A 160 6.81 4.92 6.05
N GLU A 161 5.67 5.64 6.12
CA GLU A 161 4.99 5.96 7.38
C GLU A 161 4.67 4.70 8.18
N ALA A 162 4.10 3.69 7.53
CA ALA A 162 3.75 2.42 8.16
C ALA A 162 4.97 1.63 8.68
N ARG A 163 6.19 1.97 8.22
CA ARG A 163 7.44 1.24 8.54
C ARG A 163 8.53 2.09 9.19
N LEU A 164 8.20 3.25 9.72
CA LEU A 164 9.19 4.15 10.34
C LEU A 164 10.02 3.47 11.45
N ARG A 165 9.45 2.46 12.13
CA ARG A 165 10.13 1.67 13.18
C ARG A 165 10.97 0.51 12.64
N ASP A 166 10.93 0.23 11.34
CA ASP A 166 11.76 -0.83 10.75
C ASP A 166 13.23 -0.37 10.69
N PRO A 167 14.17 -1.17 11.24
CA PRO A 167 15.60 -0.83 11.21
C PRO A 167 16.19 -0.82 9.79
N ASN A 168 15.62 -1.59 8.86
CA ASN A 168 16.09 -1.73 7.49
C ASN A 168 15.53 -0.65 6.56
N LEU A 169 14.57 0.16 7.03
CA LEU A 169 13.92 1.17 6.19
C LEU A 169 14.92 2.17 5.63
N SER A 170 15.11 2.12 4.33
CA SER A 170 16.04 2.92 3.55
C SER A 170 15.50 3.15 2.15
N ALA A 171 16.12 4.04 1.37
CA ALA A 171 15.75 4.22 -0.04
C ALA A 171 15.92 2.92 -0.86
N GLY A 172 16.94 2.11 -0.55
CA GLY A 172 17.14 0.79 -1.15
C GLY A 172 16.01 -0.17 -0.81
N PHE A 173 15.68 -0.30 0.49
CA PHE A 173 14.56 -1.13 0.94
C PHE A 173 13.23 -0.74 0.28
N VAL A 174 12.96 0.56 0.16
CA VAL A 174 11.78 1.05 -0.57
C VAL A 174 11.83 0.66 -2.04
N ALA A 175 12.98 0.84 -2.69
CA ALA A 175 13.17 0.49 -4.10
C ALA A 175 12.94 -1.00 -4.35
N ASP A 176 13.56 -1.86 -3.53
CA ASP A 176 13.43 -3.32 -3.61
C ASP A 176 11.97 -3.76 -3.41
N TYR A 177 11.32 -3.20 -2.38
CA TYR A 177 9.92 -3.54 -2.09
C TYR A 177 8.97 -3.17 -3.23
N PHE A 178 9.16 -2.00 -3.87
CA PHE A 178 8.37 -1.57 -5.01
C PHE A 178 8.85 -2.14 -6.34
N GLY A 179 9.97 -2.86 -6.37
CA GLY A 179 10.57 -3.42 -7.59
C GLY A 179 10.98 -2.35 -8.59
N VAL A 180 11.52 -1.24 -8.11
CA VAL A 180 12.00 -0.11 -8.91
C VAL A 180 13.46 0.20 -8.53
N SER A 181 14.15 1.00 -9.36
CA SER A 181 15.49 1.43 -9.00
C SER A 181 15.48 2.51 -7.90
N THR A 182 16.53 2.57 -7.08
CA THR A 182 16.73 3.65 -6.09
C THR A 182 16.76 5.03 -6.76
N ARG A 183 17.28 5.12 -7.98
CA ARG A 183 17.24 6.35 -8.81
C ARG A 183 15.80 6.77 -9.09
N TYR A 184 14.92 5.83 -9.40
CA TYR A 184 13.51 6.12 -9.65
C TYR A 184 12.80 6.64 -8.38
N VAL A 185 13.06 6.00 -7.21
CA VAL A 185 12.53 6.48 -5.93
C VAL A 185 13.02 7.90 -5.64
N SER A 186 14.32 8.18 -5.86
CA SER A 186 14.89 9.53 -5.69
C SER A 186 14.21 10.54 -6.61
N MET A 187 14.03 10.22 -7.89
CA MET A 187 13.35 11.09 -8.87
C MET A 187 11.92 11.45 -8.44
N ILE A 188 11.18 10.50 -7.86
CA ILE A 188 9.82 10.75 -7.36
C ILE A 188 9.82 11.79 -6.24
N PHE A 189 10.86 11.82 -5.39
CA PHE A 189 10.98 12.73 -4.26
C PHE A 189 11.66 14.06 -4.61
N GLU A 190 12.41 14.15 -5.72
CA GLU A 190 13.09 15.39 -6.17
C GLU A 190 12.11 16.57 -6.33
N LYS A 191 10.88 16.32 -6.76
CA LYS A 191 9.86 17.37 -6.92
C LYS A 191 9.46 18.06 -5.60
N GLU A 192 9.77 17.48 -4.46
CA GLU A 192 9.53 18.10 -3.14
C GLU A 192 10.83 18.62 -2.50
N TYR A 193 11.94 18.62 -3.23
CA TYR A 193 13.25 19.04 -2.73
C TYR A 193 13.69 18.31 -1.45
N GLU A 194 13.13 17.12 -1.18
CA GLU A 194 13.45 16.34 0.01
C GLU A 194 13.83 14.90 -0.39
N PRO A 195 15.09 14.46 -0.26
CA PRO A 195 15.49 13.08 -0.49
C PRO A 195 14.76 12.10 0.44
N VAL A 196 14.51 10.85 -0.02
CA VAL A 196 13.82 9.81 0.78
C VAL A 196 14.44 9.62 2.16
N SER A 197 15.76 9.59 2.25
CA SER A 197 16.47 9.45 3.53
C SER A 197 16.21 10.63 4.48
N ALA A 198 16.12 11.84 3.93
CA ALA A 198 15.78 13.05 4.69
C ALA A 198 14.31 13.00 5.14
N TYR A 199 13.40 12.54 4.27
CA TYR A 199 12.00 12.33 4.61
C TYR A 199 11.85 11.34 5.78
N ILE A 200 12.47 10.16 5.70
CA ILE A 200 12.45 9.15 6.77
C ILE A 200 13.00 9.74 8.08
N LEU A 201 14.14 10.42 8.02
CA LEU A 201 14.76 11.05 9.19
C LEU A 201 13.83 12.10 9.82
N ARG A 202 13.24 12.97 9.00
CA ARG A 202 12.31 13.99 9.46
C ARG A 202 11.09 13.39 10.14
N ARG A 203 10.47 12.39 9.52
CA ARG A 203 9.28 11.73 10.09
C ARG A 203 9.59 11.05 11.42
N ARG A 204 10.72 10.33 11.52
CA ARG A 204 11.16 9.74 12.80
C ARG A 204 11.38 10.80 13.88
N LEU A 205 11.94 11.96 13.53
CA LEU A 205 12.10 13.07 14.49
C LEU A 205 10.76 13.66 14.92
N GLU A 206 9.80 13.78 14.02
CA GLU A 206 8.46 14.30 14.32
C GLU A 206 7.70 13.35 15.25
N GLU A 207 7.80 12.04 15.06
CA GLU A 207 7.23 11.05 15.97
C GLU A 207 7.90 11.08 17.36
N CYS A 208 9.24 11.20 17.41
CA CYS A 208 9.94 11.44 18.70
C CYS A 208 9.42 12.71 19.39
N ALA A 209 9.23 13.80 18.65
CA ALA A 209 8.74 15.06 19.21
C ALA A 209 7.30 14.92 19.73
N HIS A 210 6.46 14.18 19.02
CA HIS A 210 5.10 13.88 19.45
C HIS A 210 5.10 13.10 20.78
N GLN A 211 5.86 12.01 20.88
CA GLN A 211 5.97 11.23 22.13
C GLN A 211 6.60 12.04 23.28
N LEU A 212 7.62 12.85 22.99
CA LEU A 212 8.23 13.73 23.99
C LEU A 212 7.27 14.80 24.53
N ALA A 213 6.27 15.20 23.76
CA ALA A 213 5.25 16.18 24.16
C ALA A 213 4.03 15.55 24.85
N SER A 214 3.88 14.23 24.82
CA SER A 214 2.73 13.51 25.38
C SER A 214 3.00 13.05 26.81
N ARG A 215 2.03 13.27 27.71
CA ARG A 215 2.07 12.77 29.11
C ARG A 215 2.04 11.24 29.18
N GLU A 216 1.45 10.60 28.20
CA GLU A 216 1.40 9.14 28.09
C GLU A 216 2.81 8.53 28.09
N TRP A 217 3.79 9.23 27.50
CA TRP A 217 5.19 8.80 27.36
C TRP A 217 6.11 9.45 28.40
N GLU A 218 5.57 10.06 29.46
CA GLU A 218 6.38 10.74 30.48
C GLU A 218 7.29 9.77 31.25
N HIS A 219 6.84 8.53 31.41
CA HIS A 219 7.59 7.45 32.05
C HIS A 219 8.78 6.93 31.23
N CYS A 220 8.79 7.15 29.89
CA CYS A 220 9.90 6.75 29.04
C CYS A 220 11.01 7.81 29.03
N SER A 221 12.26 7.37 29.07
CA SER A 221 13.40 8.27 28.91
C SER A 221 13.50 8.81 27.47
N VAL A 222 14.15 9.96 27.30
CA VAL A 222 14.46 10.51 25.97
C VAL A 222 15.24 9.51 25.11
N THR A 223 16.05 8.67 25.72
CA THR A 223 16.85 7.64 25.04
C THR A 223 15.98 6.51 24.53
N GLU A 224 15.06 6.02 25.34
CA GLU A 224 14.14 4.95 24.95
C GLU A 224 13.26 5.39 23.78
N ILE A 225 12.69 6.59 23.83
CA ILE A 225 11.93 7.16 22.71
C ILE A 225 12.80 7.25 21.46
N ALA A 226 14.02 7.76 21.55
CA ALA A 226 14.91 7.83 20.40
C ALA A 226 15.23 6.46 19.80
N GLN A 227 15.46 5.44 20.64
CA GLN A 227 15.75 4.07 20.22
C GLN A 227 14.55 3.40 19.56
N GLU A 228 13.35 3.64 20.05
CA GLU A 228 12.11 3.15 19.43
C GLU A 228 12.00 3.63 17.97
N TRP A 229 12.38 4.87 17.70
CA TRP A 229 12.41 5.46 16.36
C TRP A 229 13.75 5.28 15.64
N ARG A 230 14.56 4.28 16.06
CA ARG A 230 15.81 3.84 15.40
C ARG A 230 16.96 4.82 15.43
N PHE A 231 17.02 5.70 16.42
CA PHE A 231 18.18 6.52 16.67
C PHE A 231 19.16 5.78 17.61
N VAL A 232 20.11 5.05 17.02
CA VAL A 232 21.11 4.27 17.79
C VAL A 232 22.12 5.20 18.49
N ASN A 233 22.53 6.30 17.82
CA ASN A 233 23.52 7.23 18.34
C ASN A 233 22.84 8.45 19.00
N ARG A 234 22.94 8.54 20.34
CA ARG A 234 22.33 9.61 21.15
C ARG A 234 22.86 11.02 20.81
N ALA A 235 24.15 11.14 20.50
CA ALA A 235 24.75 12.44 20.15
C ALA A 235 24.24 12.90 18.77
N HIS A 236 24.14 11.96 17.81
CA HIS A 236 23.54 12.22 16.50
C HIS A 236 22.07 12.64 16.65
N PHE A 237 21.27 11.87 17.41
CA PHE A 237 19.86 12.21 17.67
C PHE A 237 19.71 13.63 18.22
N SER A 238 20.44 13.95 19.30
CA SER A 238 20.35 15.27 19.94
C SER A 238 20.68 16.41 18.98
N ARG A 239 21.68 16.21 18.10
CA ARG A 239 22.11 17.20 17.11
C ARG A 239 21.05 17.42 16.04
N VAL A 240 20.52 16.34 15.43
CA VAL A 240 19.52 16.46 14.37
C VAL A 240 18.18 16.93 14.91
N PHE A 241 17.81 16.55 16.13
CA PHE A 241 16.62 17.02 16.80
C PHE A 241 16.72 18.53 17.09
N LYS A 242 17.83 19.00 17.66
CA LYS A 242 18.05 20.44 17.92
C LYS A 242 18.07 21.23 16.60
N LYS A 243 18.65 20.69 15.54
CA LYS A 243 18.63 21.32 14.22
C LYS A 243 17.19 21.48 13.69
N ARG A 244 16.30 20.52 13.94
CA ARG A 244 14.90 20.51 13.43
C ARG A 244 13.97 21.37 14.29
N PHE A 245 14.10 21.32 15.62
CA PHE A 245 13.14 21.91 16.57
C PHE A 245 13.69 23.13 17.34
N GLY A 246 14.95 23.50 17.13
CA GLY A 246 15.60 24.66 17.73
C GLY A 246 16.13 24.41 19.16
N VAL A 247 15.61 23.41 19.87
CA VAL A 247 15.96 23.09 21.25
C VAL A 247 16.36 21.60 21.40
N SER A 248 17.04 21.27 22.51
CA SER A 248 17.39 19.87 22.78
C SER A 248 16.13 19.02 23.07
N PRO A 249 16.18 17.67 22.90
CA PRO A 249 15.03 16.81 23.20
C PRO A 249 14.53 16.95 24.65
N ARG A 250 15.46 17.08 25.61
CA ARG A 250 15.12 17.28 27.05
C ARG A 250 14.41 18.62 27.28
N GLU A 251 14.93 19.67 26.66
CA GLU A 251 14.35 21.00 26.73
C GLU A 251 12.97 21.04 26.10
N TYR A 252 12.82 20.41 24.92
CA TYR A 252 11.55 20.28 24.21
C TYR A 252 10.49 19.60 25.08
N ARG A 253 10.81 18.46 25.72
CA ARG A 253 9.92 17.77 26.65
C ARG A 253 9.50 18.69 27.80
N ARG A 254 10.48 19.35 28.47
CA ARG A 254 10.20 20.24 29.57
C ARG A 254 9.22 21.35 29.18
N GLN A 255 9.45 21.98 28.05
CA GLN A 255 8.59 23.07 27.56
C GLN A 255 7.17 22.63 27.22
N ARG A 256 7.04 21.43 26.64
CA ARG A 256 5.74 20.90 26.21
C ARG A 256 4.89 20.37 27.37
N LEU A 257 5.51 19.67 28.31
CA LEU A 257 4.81 19.15 29.50
C LEU A 257 4.50 20.22 30.54
N ALA A 258 5.27 21.32 30.59
CA ALA A 258 5.01 22.45 31.46
C ALA A 258 3.84 23.35 31.01
N ARG A 259 3.37 23.24 29.76
CA ARG A 259 2.18 23.96 29.29
C ARG A 259 0.91 23.24 29.81
N PRO A 260 0.01 23.93 30.55
CA PRO A 260 -1.31 23.37 30.85
C PRO A 260 -2.01 23.05 29.53
N SER A 261 -2.66 21.87 29.45
CA SER A 261 -3.56 21.53 28.34
C SER A 261 -4.60 22.64 28.21
N GLU A 262 -4.65 23.36 27.09
CA GLU A 262 -5.81 24.18 26.74
C GLU A 262 -7.01 23.22 26.71
N PRO A 263 -8.09 23.53 27.44
CA PRO A 263 -9.29 22.73 27.35
C PRO A 263 -9.82 22.83 25.93
N ASP A 264 -10.11 21.67 25.34
CA ASP A 264 -10.79 21.50 24.06
C ASP A 264 -12.02 22.41 24.04
N ALA A 265 -11.94 23.49 23.29
CA ALA A 265 -13.06 24.42 23.11
C ALA A 265 -14.08 23.71 22.22
N GLY A 266 -14.92 22.89 22.85
CA GLY A 266 -16.08 22.29 22.21
C GLY A 266 -16.93 23.36 21.51
N PRO A 267 -17.63 22.99 20.42
CA PRO A 267 -18.36 23.93 19.58
C PRO A 267 -19.43 24.64 20.42
N ARG A 268 -19.32 25.99 20.50
CA ARG A 268 -20.37 26.82 21.06
C ARG A 268 -21.65 26.60 20.25
N ARG A 269 -22.62 25.94 20.88
CA ARG A 269 -24.00 25.93 20.39
C ARG A 269 -24.57 27.38 20.51
N SER A 270 -24.94 27.91 19.39
CA SER A 270 -25.90 29.03 19.26
C SER A 270 -27.05 28.54 18.42
#